data_6b2a161965a3436943c563376d8205a4
#
_entry.id   6b2a161965a3436943c563376d8205a4
#
_cell.length_a   1.000
_cell.length_b   1.000
_cell.length_c   1.000
_cell.angle_alpha   90.00
_cell.angle_beta   90.00
_cell.angle_gamma   90.00
#
_symmetry.space_group_name_H-M   'P 1'
#
loop_
_entity.id
_entity.type
_entity.pdbx_description
1 polymer ?
#
loop_
_entity_poly.entity_id
_entity_poly.type
_entity_poly.pdbx_seq_one_letter_code
_entity_poly.pdbx_strand_id
1 'polypeptide(L)'
;MIKIIYRLLITTITLLLILVVFLSVVGIKTDKFNSKIISKVKQIEPDINLKLYDVSFKLNLFNLSINAKTIGTDIVFKDKTIEIERIKSKISLISLSKGKFAMKEISISTKSLATKDLITFIRLFNNDPKLFVAKQLIKKGYVIADLTFEFDELGNINNNFSVKGFVKDVQFSLLTN
;
A
#
# COMPACT_ATOMS: atom_id res chain seq x y z
N MET A 1 30.37 38.97 -15.37
CA MET A 1 29.78 37.65 -15.72
C MET A 1 29.85 36.65 -14.52
N ILE A 2 31.00 36.36 -13.97
CA ILE A 2 31.17 35.36 -12.88
C ILE A 2 30.26 35.62 -11.66
N LYS A 3 30.13 36.86 -11.19
CA LYS A 3 29.26 37.21 -10.04
C LYS A 3 27.76 36.94 -10.33
N ILE A 4 27.32 37.08 -11.54
CA ILE A 4 25.91 36.83 -11.96
C ILE A 4 25.65 35.33 -11.95
N ILE A 5 26.58 34.54 -12.51
CA ILE A 5 26.49 33.07 -12.53
C ILE A 5 26.47 32.51 -11.09
N TYR A 6 27.32 33.04 -10.22
CA TYR A 6 27.38 32.61 -8.81
C TYR A 6 26.09 32.93 -8.05
N ARG A 7 25.51 34.13 -8.25
CA ARG A 7 24.20 34.49 -7.67
C ARG A 7 23.09 33.58 -8.18
N LEU A 8 23.05 33.30 -9.47
CA LEU A 8 22.06 32.43 -10.10
C LEU A 8 22.17 31.01 -9.57
N LEU A 9 23.38 30.49 -9.41
CA LEU A 9 23.64 29.16 -8.82
C LEU A 9 23.12 29.08 -7.37
N ILE A 10 23.45 30.07 -6.53
CA ILE A 10 22.98 30.10 -5.13
C ILE A 10 21.46 30.15 -5.09
N THR A 11 20.84 31.02 -5.88
CA THR A 11 19.37 31.14 -5.91
C THR A 11 18.72 29.81 -6.34
N THR A 12 19.26 29.12 -7.34
CA THR A 12 18.75 27.81 -7.79
C THR A 12 18.89 26.75 -6.71
N ILE A 13 20.05 26.68 -6.02
CA ILE A 13 20.25 25.73 -4.92
C ILE A 13 19.29 26.01 -3.76
N THR A 14 19.11 27.28 -3.41
CA THR A 14 18.17 27.67 -2.32
C THR A 14 16.74 27.30 -2.66
N LEU A 15 16.29 27.55 -3.90
CA LEU A 15 14.96 27.20 -4.37
C LEU A 15 14.74 25.68 -4.35
N LEU A 16 15.74 24.92 -4.78
CA LEU A 16 15.69 23.45 -4.78
C LEU A 16 15.63 22.92 -3.34
N LEU A 17 16.37 23.52 -2.41
CA LEU A 17 16.35 23.15 -1.00
C LEU A 17 14.98 23.41 -0.36
N ILE A 18 14.39 24.56 -0.65
CA ILE A 18 13.02 24.91 -0.20
C ILE A 18 12.01 23.88 -0.76
N LEU A 19 12.12 23.53 -2.05
CA LEU A 19 11.24 22.54 -2.68
C LEU A 19 11.36 21.17 -2.00
N VAL A 20 12.58 20.71 -1.74
CA VAL A 20 12.85 19.43 -1.07
C VAL A 20 12.28 19.42 0.35
N VAL A 21 12.45 20.49 1.11
CA VAL A 21 11.87 20.64 2.46
C VAL A 21 10.35 20.64 2.38
N PHE A 22 9.76 21.37 1.43
CA PHE A 22 8.32 21.38 1.21
C PHE A 22 7.77 19.97 0.91
N LEU A 23 8.41 19.24 -0.01
CA LEU A 23 8.02 17.87 -0.35
C LEU A 23 8.15 16.90 0.83
N SER A 24 9.10 17.13 1.73
CA SER A 24 9.31 16.29 2.91
C SER A 24 8.31 16.56 4.03
N VAL A 25 7.97 17.82 4.26
CA VAL A 25 7.10 18.23 5.38
C VAL A 25 5.63 18.23 4.98
N VAL A 26 5.30 18.93 3.90
CA VAL A 26 3.92 19.08 3.42
C VAL A 26 3.53 17.94 2.49
N GLY A 27 4.37 17.65 1.50
CA GLY A 27 4.10 16.68 0.44
C GLY A 27 3.17 17.24 -0.64
N ILE A 28 2.75 16.37 -1.55
CA ILE A 28 1.81 16.66 -2.64
C ILE A 28 0.63 15.73 -2.52
N LYS A 29 -0.59 16.27 -2.62
CA LYS A 29 -1.83 15.51 -2.68
C LYS A 29 -2.42 15.64 -4.08
N THR A 30 -2.71 14.52 -4.74
CA THR A 30 -3.18 14.50 -6.13
C THR A 30 -3.91 13.21 -6.48
N ASP A 31 -4.83 13.27 -7.41
CA ASP A 31 -5.53 12.13 -8.03
C ASP A 31 -4.96 11.76 -9.42
N LYS A 32 -4.05 12.59 -9.95
CA LYS A 32 -3.52 12.45 -11.33
C LYS A 32 -2.89 11.08 -11.63
N PHE A 33 -2.45 10.36 -10.61
CA PHE A 33 -1.83 9.04 -10.77
C PHE A 33 -2.82 7.89 -10.58
N ASN A 34 -4.07 8.16 -10.17
CA ASN A 34 -5.05 7.12 -9.83
C ASN A 34 -5.31 6.17 -10.99
N SER A 35 -5.53 6.68 -12.19
CA SER A 35 -5.78 5.84 -13.37
C SER A 35 -4.61 4.90 -13.69
N LYS A 36 -3.36 5.36 -13.55
CA LYS A 36 -2.17 4.54 -13.74
C LYS A 36 -2.04 3.47 -12.66
N ILE A 37 -2.31 3.82 -11.40
CA ILE A 37 -2.28 2.87 -10.27
C ILE A 37 -3.35 1.79 -10.48
N ILE A 38 -4.59 2.18 -10.77
CA ILE A 38 -5.72 1.26 -11.01
C ILE A 38 -5.40 0.32 -12.17
N SER A 39 -4.88 0.85 -13.29
CA SER A 39 -4.55 0.02 -14.45
C SER A 39 -3.43 -0.98 -14.15
N LYS A 40 -2.43 -0.59 -13.36
CA LYS A 40 -1.36 -1.51 -12.92
C LYS A 40 -1.87 -2.60 -11.99
N VAL A 41 -2.76 -2.27 -11.05
CA VAL A 41 -3.39 -3.27 -10.18
C VAL A 41 -4.20 -4.27 -11.00
N LYS A 42 -5.00 -3.79 -11.97
CA LYS A 42 -5.77 -4.66 -12.88
C LYS A 42 -4.90 -5.56 -13.78
N GLN A 43 -3.69 -5.11 -14.13
CA GLN A 43 -2.75 -5.95 -14.89
C GLN A 43 -2.20 -7.12 -14.06
N ILE A 44 -2.02 -6.91 -12.74
CA ILE A 44 -1.51 -7.94 -11.82
C ILE A 44 -2.63 -8.90 -11.41
N GLU A 45 -3.79 -8.37 -11.07
CA GLU A 45 -4.96 -9.13 -10.64
C GLU A 45 -6.22 -8.56 -11.28
N PRO A 46 -6.71 -9.16 -12.40
CA PRO A 46 -7.86 -8.65 -13.17
C PRO A 46 -9.16 -8.59 -12.37
N ASP A 47 -9.32 -9.47 -11.37
CA ASP A 47 -10.51 -9.55 -10.52
C ASP A 47 -10.57 -8.44 -9.47
N ILE A 48 -9.49 -7.67 -9.29
CA ILE A 48 -9.45 -6.54 -8.36
C ILE A 48 -9.88 -5.26 -9.08
N ASN A 49 -10.90 -4.60 -8.55
CA ASN A 49 -11.29 -3.25 -8.91
C ASN A 49 -11.01 -2.31 -7.74
N LEU A 50 -10.13 -1.34 -7.95
CA LEU A 50 -9.67 -0.41 -6.92
C LEU A 50 -10.29 0.96 -7.15
N LYS A 51 -10.98 1.49 -6.14
CA LYS A 51 -11.50 2.87 -6.15
C LYS A 51 -10.60 3.72 -5.26
N LEU A 52 -9.75 4.54 -5.90
CA LEU A 52 -8.85 5.47 -5.22
C LEU A 52 -9.44 6.87 -5.17
N TYR A 53 -9.22 7.54 -4.05
CA TYR A 53 -9.37 8.98 -3.87
C TYR A 53 -8.01 9.66 -4.06
N ASP A 54 -7.82 10.82 -3.42
CA ASP A 54 -6.53 11.51 -3.47
C ASP A 54 -5.41 10.69 -2.83
N VAL A 55 -4.27 10.65 -3.51
CA VAL A 55 -3.04 10.07 -2.98
C VAL A 55 -2.10 11.19 -2.53
N SER A 56 -1.65 11.12 -1.29
CA SER A 56 -0.66 12.02 -0.71
C SER A 56 0.73 11.41 -0.85
N PHE A 57 1.67 12.15 -1.42
CA PHE A 57 3.07 11.77 -1.59
C PHE A 57 3.93 12.66 -0.71
N LYS A 58 4.82 12.05 0.09
CA LYS A 58 5.83 12.75 0.90
C LYS A 58 7.21 12.17 0.64
N LEU A 59 8.17 13.05 0.50
CA LEU A 59 9.57 12.67 0.36
C LEU A 59 10.15 12.37 1.76
N ASN A 60 10.80 11.22 1.92
CA ASN A 60 11.58 10.90 3.10
C ASN A 60 13.07 10.88 2.74
N LEU A 61 13.77 11.94 3.13
CA LEU A 61 15.19 12.13 2.81
C LEU A 61 16.10 11.14 3.55
N PHE A 62 15.75 10.78 4.79
CA PHE A 62 16.57 9.85 5.60
C PHE A 62 16.64 8.46 4.98
N ASN A 63 15.54 8.00 4.41
CA ASN A 63 15.43 6.67 3.80
C ASN A 63 15.49 6.71 2.27
N LEU A 64 15.71 7.88 1.67
CA LEU A 64 15.66 8.11 0.22
C LEU A 64 14.45 7.41 -0.42
N SER A 65 13.25 7.71 0.11
CA SER A 65 12.01 7.07 -0.31
C SER A 65 10.87 8.08 -0.46
N ILE A 66 9.90 7.73 -1.28
CA ILE A 66 8.61 8.42 -1.36
C ILE A 66 7.60 7.58 -0.58
N ASN A 67 6.93 8.19 0.39
CA ASN A 67 5.81 7.61 1.09
C ASN A 67 4.53 8.07 0.43
N ALA A 68 3.77 7.14 -0.16
CA ALA A 68 2.44 7.41 -0.68
C ALA A 68 1.39 6.94 0.33
N LYS A 69 0.29 7.69 0.47
CA LYS A 69 -0.82 7.39 1.38
C LYS A 69 -2.13 7.78 0.74
N THR A 70 -3.12 6.89 0.79
CA THR A 70 -4.53 7.20 0.48
C THR A 70 -5.43 6.75 1.62
N ILE A 71 -6.61 7.37 1.73
CA ILE A 71 -7.58 7.12 2.80
C ILE A 71 -8.95 6.87 2.16
N GLY A 72 -9.75 5.98 2.76
CA GLY A 72 -11.12 5.73 2.34
C GLY A 72 -11.24 5.00 1.01
N THR A 73 -10.27 4.16 0.68
CA THR A 73 -10.22 3.38 -0.56
C THR A 73 -11.15 2.16 -0.46
N ASP A 74 -11.82 1.81 -1.56
CA ASP A 74 -12.58 0.57 -1.67
C ASP A 74 -11.87 -0.39 -2.64
N ILE A 75 -11.76 -1.65 -2.24
CA ILE A 75 -11.29 -2.74 -3.08
C ILE A 75 -12.49 -3.65 -3.34
N VAL A 76 -12.90 -3.74 -4.60
CA VAL A 76 -13.94 -4.69 -5.02
C VAL A 76 -13.25 -5.92 -5.59
N PHE A 77 -13.51 -7.07 -4.99
CA PHE A 77 -12.98 -8.37 -5.38
C PHE A 77 -14.09 -9.42 -5.39
N LYS A 78 -14.34 -10.06 -6.53
CA LYS A 78 -15.40 -11.07 -6.70
C LYS A 78 -16.75 -10.63 -6.11
N ASP A 79 -17.22 -9.47 -6.54
CA ASP A 79 -18.49 -8.83 -6.12
C ASP A 79 -18.59 -8.47 -4.63
N LYS A 80 -17.47 -8.54 -3.89
CA LYS A 80 -17.39 -8.10 -2.51
C LYS A 80 -16.58 -6.83 -2.40
N THR A 81 -17.12 -5.87 -1.67
CA THR A 81 -16.43 -4.61 -1.35
C THR A 81 -15.72 -4.76 -0.03
N ILE A 82 -14.40 -4.57 -0.05
CA ILE A 82 -13.55 -4.48 1.14
C ILE A 82 -13.26 -3.00 1.37
N GLU A 83 -13.85 -2.45 2.41
CA GLU A 83 -13.62 -1.07 2.81
C GLU A 83 -12.26 -0.94 3.49
N ILE A 84 -11.40 -0.15 2.88
CA ILE A 84 -10.05 0.13 3.38
C ILE A 84 -10.05 1.48 4.07
N GLU A 85 -9.59 1.52 5.31
CA GLU A 85 -9.39 2.78 6.02
C GLU A 85 -8.23 3.55 5.39
N ARG A 86 -7.12 2.85 5.11
CA ARG A 86 -5.87 3.48 4.66
C ARG A 86 -4.98 2.50 3.93
N ILE A 87 -4.36 2.97 2.85
CA ILE A 87 -3.23 2.30 2.20
C ILE A 87 -2.01 3.22 2.30
N LYS A 88 -0.88 2.66 2.72
CA LYS A 88 0.44 3.30 2.67
C LYS A 88 1.35 2.47 1.78
N SER A 89 2.21 3.13 1.03
CA SER A 89 3.29 2.46 0.32
C SER A 89 4.59 3.24 0.44
N LYS A 90 5.70 2.51 0.44
CA LYS A 90 7.06 3.04 0.50
C LYS A 90 7.78 2.71 -0.79
N ILE A 91 8.20 3.74 -1.51
CA ILE A 91 8.85 3.65 -2.82
C ILE A 91 10.30 4.09 -2.68
N SER A 92 11.24 3.23 -3.01
CA SER A 92 12.68 3.52 -2.95
C SER A 92 13.12 4.37 -4.14
N LEU A 93 13.67 5.56 -3.88
CA LEU A 93 14.26 6.41 -4.90
C LEU A 93 15.54 5.78 -5.50
N ILE A 94 16.30 5.04 -4.68
CA ILE A 94 17.51 4.35 -5.13
C ILE A 94 17.16 3.24 -6.14
N SER A 95 16.14 2.43 -5.85
CA SER A 95 15.69 1.38 -6.77
C SER A 95 15.12 1.99 -8.06
N LEU A 96 14.34 3.07 -7.93
CA LEU A 96 13.78 3.80 -9.06
C LEU A 96 14.88 4.36 -9.99
N SER A 97 15.94 4.96 -9.43
CA SER A 97 17.06 5.50 -10.21
C SER A 97 17.86 4.42 -10.93
N LYS A 98 17.85 3.18 -10.42
CA LYS A 98 18.51 2.02 -11.04
C LYS A 98 17.58 1.24 -12.00
N GLY A 99 16.36 1.71 -12.26
CA GLY A 99 15.38 1.01 -13.10
C GLY A 99 14.86 -0.31 -12.52
N LYS A 100 15.06 -0.54 -11.20
CA LYS A 100 14.58 -1.73 -10.50
C LYS A 100 13.17 -1.51 -9.97
N PHE A 101 12.52 -2.61 -9.53
CA PHE A 101 11.24 -2.50 -8.82
C PHE A 101 11.41 -1.63 -7.57
N ALA A 102 10.67 -0.54 -7.51
CA ALA A 102 10.91 0.52 -6.53
C ALA A 102 10.01 0.43 -5.28
N MET A 103 8.87 -0.27 -5.35
CA MET A 103 8.00 -0.46 -4.19
C MET A 103 8.66 -1.41 -3.21
N LYS A 104 8.87 -0.97 -1.98
CA LYS A 104 9.49 -1.78 -0.92
C LYS A 104 8.47 -2.37 0.04
N GLU A 105 7.38 -1.65 0.26
CA GLU A 105 6.39 -2.01 1.26
C GLU A 105 5.02 -1.46 0.87
N ILE A 106 3.98 -2.26 1.12
CA ILE A 106 2.58 -1.83 1.15
C ILE A 106 1.99 -2.22 2.49
N SER A 107 1.36 -1.25 3.18
CA SER A 107 0.57 -1.48 4.38
C SER A 107 -0.88 -1.08 4.12
N ILE A 108 -1.79 -2.00 4.41
CA ILE A 108 -3.24 -1.84 4.20
C ILE A 108 -3.92 -1.96 5.57
N SER A 109 -4.57 -0.88 6.03
CA SER A 109 -5.42 -0.89 7.22
C SER A 109 -6.88 -1.02 6.77
N THR A 110 -7.56 -2.08 7.22
CA THR A 110 -8.97 -2.32 6.87
C THR A 110 -9.91 -1.62 7.85
N LYS A 111 -11.12 -1.29 7.41
CA LYS A 111 -12.24 -1.11 8.33
C LYS A 111 -12.71 -2.49 8.83
N SER A 112 -13.76 -2.51 9.65
CA SER A 112 -14.34 -3.77 10.10
C SER A 112 -14.93 -4.54 8.94
N LEU A 113 -14.46 -5.77 8.71
CA LEU A 113 -14.94 -6.66 7.64
C LEU A 113 -15.14 -8.09 8.16
N ALA A 114 -15.90 -8.89 7.42
CA ALA A 114 -16.07 -10.29 7.76
C ALA A 114 -14.74 -11.04 7.68
N THR A 115 -14.42 -11.84 8.70
CA THR A 115 -13.13 -12.56 8.79
C THR A 115 -12.91 -13.47 7.58
N LYS A 116 -13.97 -14.09 7.04
CA LYS A 116 -13.88 -14.92 5.82
C LYS A 116 -13.48 -14.11 4.60
N ASP A 117 -13.91 -12.87 4.50
CA ASP A 117 -13.59 -11.99 3.36
C ASP A 117 -12.14 -11.54 3.43
N LEU A 118 -11.63 -11.22 4.65
CA LEU A 118 -10.21 -10.96 4.85
C LEU A 118 -9.34 -12.16 4.46
N ILE A 119 -9.68 -13.37 4.93
CA ILE A 119 -8.94 -14.58 4.59
C ILE A 119 -8.94 -14.81 3.07
N THR A 120 -10.09 -14.59 2.41
CA THR A 120 -10.20 -14.73 0.96
C THR A 120 -9.31 -13.73 0.23
N PHE A 121 -9.24 -12.49 0.72
CA PHE A 121 -8.37 -11.45 0.17
C PHE A 121 -6.88 -11.77 0.37
N ILE A 122 -6.47 -12.20 1.58
CA ILE A 122 -5.07 -12.56 1.84
C ILE A 122 -4.61 -13.72 0.95
N ARG A 123 -5.50 -14.69 0.66
CA ARG A 123 -5.20 -15.84 -0.21
C ARG A 123 -4.90 -15.48 -1.66
N LEU A 124 -5.19 -14.27 -2.12
CA LEU A 124 -4.73 -13.78 -3.43
C LEU A 124 -3.20 -13.64 -3.48
N PHE A 125 -2.60 -13.29 -2.35
CA PHE A 125 -1.17 -12.97 -2.25
C PHE A 125 -0.37 -14.09 -1.61
N ASN A 126 -1.03 -14.97 -0.83
CA ASN A 126 -0.40 -16.09 -0.15
C ASN A 126 -1.34 -17.31 -0.12
N ASN A 127 -0.92 -18.39 -0.78
CA ASN A 127 -1.70 -19.62 -0.88
C ASN A 127 -1.37 -20.63 0.25
N ASP A 128 -1.17 -20.15 1.50
CA ASP A 128 -0.93 -21.01 2.66
C ASP A 128 -2.17 -21.91 2.91
N PRO A 129 -2.02 -23.26 2.97
CA PRO A 129 -3.10 -24.19 3.30
C PRO A 129 -3.80 -23.89 4.63
N LYS A 130 -3.09 -23.30 5.61
CA LYS A 130 -3.67 -22.89 6.91
C LYS A 130 -4.78 -21.85 6.74
N LEU A 131 -4.66 -20.95 5.77
CA LEU A 131 -5.70 -19.96 5.46
C LEU A 131 -6.97 -20.61 4.92
N PHE A 132 -6.83 -21.70 4.15
CA PHE A 132 -7.96 -22.47 3.67
C PHE A 132 -8.71 -23.15 4.82
N VAL A 133 -7.98 -23.83 5.72
CA VAL A 133 -8.54 -24.47 6.91
C VAL A 133 -9.22 -23.43 7.81
N ALA A 134 -8.56 -22.31 8.08
CA ALA A 134 -9.12 -21.22 8.87
C ALA A 134 -10.45 -20.70 8.29
N LYS A 135 -10.53 -20.55 6.96
CA LYS A 135 -11.76 -20.12 6.27
C LYS A 135 -12.92 -21.11 6.43
N GLN A 136 -12.63 -22.42 6.48
CA GLN A 136 -13.65 -23.47 6.70
C GLN A 136 -14.11 -23.50 8.15
N LEU A 137 -13.19 -23.37 9.10
CA LEU A 137 -13.49 -23.45 10.52
C LEU A 137 -14.27 -22.23 11.04
N ILE A 138 -14.04 -21.04 10.50
CA ILE A 138 -14.73 -19.83 10.94
C ILE A 138 -16.11 -19.77 10.31
N LYS A 139 -17.18 -19.84 11.14
CA LYS A 139 -18.57 -19.64 10.68
C LYS A 139 -18.88 -18.17 10.48
N LYS A 140 -18.56 -17.36 11.49
CA LYS A 140 -18.86 -15.93 11.59
C LYS A 140 -17.74 -15.22 12.35
N GLY A 141 -17.62 -13.94 12.17
CA GLY A 141 -16.67 -13.07 12.86
C GLY A 141 -16.35 -11.84 12.06
N TYR A 142 -15.93 -10.80 12.76
CA TYR A 142 -15.47 -9.53 12.17
C TYR A 142 -14.04 -9.28 12.57
N VAL A 143 -13.31 -8.60 11.70
CA VAL A 143 -11.90 -8.27 11.92
C VAL A 143 -11.61 -6.86 11.43
N ILE A 144 -10.76 -6.17 12.19
CA ILE A 144 -10.03 -4.97 11.74
C ILE A 144 -8.58 -5.38 11.69
N ALA A 145 -7.94 -5.23 10.55
CA ALA A 145 -6.58 -5.71 10.34
C ALA A 145 -5.67 -4.70 9.66
N ASP A 146 -4.41 -4.73 10.06
CA ASP A 146 -3.28 -4.13 9.37
C ASP A 146 -2.50 -5.25 8.66
N LEU A 147 -2.44 -5.16 7.34
CA LEU A 147 -1.69 -6.07 6.47
C LEU A 147 -0.45 -5.34 5.99
N THR A 148 0.73 -5.96 6.09
CA THR A 148 1.97 -5.40 5.56
C THR A 148 2.65 -6.42 4.68
N PHE A 149 2.95 -6.03 3.44
CA PHE A 149 3.66 -6.81 2.45
C PHE A 149 4.96 -6.09 2.10
N GLU A 150 6.05 -6.82 2.14
CA GLU A 150 7.36 -6.35 1.69
C GLU A 150 7.72 -6.96 0.34
N PHE A 151 8.44 -6.21 -0.49
CA PHE A 151 8.81 -6.62 -1.84
C PHE A 151 10.33 -6.61 -1.98
N ASP A 152 10.84 -7.59 -2.73
CA ASP A 152 12.23 -7.63 -3.17
C ASP A 152 12.48 -6.67 -4.36
N GLU A 153 13.73 -6.64 -4.85
CA GLU A 153 14.11 -5.80 -5.99
C GLU A 153 13.52 -6.27 -7.34
N LEU A 154 12.96 -7.47 -7.40
CA LEU A 154 12.30 -8.05 -8.58
C LEU A 154 10.78 -7.82 -8.56
N GLY A 155 10.24 -7.39 -7.39
CA GLY A 155 8.81 -7.16 -7.21
C GLY A 155 8.04 -8.36 -6.68
N ASN A 156 8.74 -9.42 -6.24
CA ASN A 156 8.10 -10.53 -5.58
C ASN A 156 7.80 -10.17 -4.13
N ILE A 157 6.68 -10.68 -3.62
CA ILE A 157 6.35 -10.53 -2.20
C ILE A 157 7.28 -11.41 -1.39
N ASN A 158 7.97 -10.82 -0.42
CA ASN A 158 8.77 -11.55 0.54
C ASN A 158 7.86 -12.46 1.37
N ASN A 159 8.38 -13.63 1.79
CA ASN A 159 7.63 -14.58 2.62
C ASN A 159 7.21 -14.01 4.00
N ASN A 160 7.73 -12.84 4.37
CA ASN A 160 7.44 -12.13 5.61
C ASN A 160 6.30 -11.12 5.42
N PHE A 161 5.09 -11.59 5.13
CA PHE A 161 3.93 -10.73 5.27
C PHE A 161 3.47 -10.71 6.74
N SER A 162 3.01 -9.57 7.22
CA SER A 162 2.52 -9.39 8.58
C SER A 162 1.02 -9.09 8.55
N VAL A 163 0.28 -9.80 9.40
CA VAL A 163 -1.14 -9.53 9.67
C VAL A 163 -1.28 -9.28 11.16
N LYS A 164 -1.72 -8.08 11.52
CA LYS A 164 -2.03 -7.68 12.90
C LYS A 164 -3.45 -7.19 12.95
N GLY A 165 -4.21 -7.53 13.99
CA GLY A 165 -5.59 -7.07 14.07
C GLY A 165 -6.33 -7.57 15.28
N PHE A 166 -7.58 -7.11 15.38
CA PHE A 166 -8.53 -7.51 16.40
C PHE A 166 -9.68 -8.25 15.75
N VAL A 167 -10.04 -9.38 16.33
CA VAL A 167 -11.16 -10.20 15.87
C VAL A 167 -12.28 -10.14 16.93
N LYS A 168 -13.52 -9.97 16.46
CA LYS A 168 -14.69 -9.86 17.32
C LYS A 168 -15.77 -10.86 16.87
N ASP A 169 -16.52 -11.37 17.84
CA ASP A 169 -17.70 -12.23 17.62
C ASP A 169 -17.40 -13.46 16.74
N VAL A 170 -16.24 -14.10 16.95
CA VAL A 170 -15.84 -15.27 16.18
C VAL A 170 -16.61 -16.49 16.62
N GLN A 171 -17.22 -17.18 15.66
CA GLN A 171 -17.85 -18.47 15.84
C GLN A 171 -17.14 -19.51 14.95
N PHE A 172 -16.78 -20.62 15.55
CA PHE A 172 -16.16 -21.75 14.86
C PHE A 172 -17.20 -22.84 14.57
N SER A 173 -17.05 -23.53 13.42
CA SER A 173 -17.70 -24.82 13.22
C SER A 173 -16.85 -25.89 13.88
N LEU A 174 -17.43 -26.68 14.77
CA LEU A 174 -16.85 -27.96 15.10
C LEU A 174 -16.91 -28.82 13.83
N LEU A 175 -15.76 -29.36 13.41
CA LEU A 175 -15.73 -30.42 12.43
C LEU A 175 -16.34 -31.64 13.10
N THR A 176 -17.65 -31.84 12.98
CA THR A 176 -18.27 -33.14 13.29
C THR A 176 -17.90 -34.05 12.12
N ASN A 177 -17.09 -35.07 12.44
CA ASN A 177 -16.83 -36.21 11.54
C ASN A 177 -18.17 -36.89 11.19
#